data_79340d253e6aedbbd385b9fbf0cb1729
#
_entry.id   79340d253e6aedbbd385b9fbf0cb1729
#
_cell.length_a   1.000
_cell.length_b   1.000
_cell.length_c   1.000
_cell.angle_alpha   90.00
_cell.angle_beta   90.00
_cell.angle_gamma   90.00
#
_symmetry.space_group_name_H-M   'P 1'
#
loop_
_entity.id
_entity.type
_entity.pdbx_description
1 polymer ?
#
loop_
_entity_poly.entity_id
_entity_poly.type
_entity_poly.pdbx_seq_one_letter_code
_entity_poly.pdbx_strand_id
1 'polypeptide(L)'
;MVLYFTGTGNSRYLARRVAEGLEMPLYDLNACIKAGDTAPVNPVFCRFFVKADAFRAADACIGCGRCVELCPLNNVHLKNGKPVWGKNCTHCMACICYYPKEAIEYGEKSKGKPRYHVEALEKKQKDV
;
A
#
# COMPACT_ATOMS: atom_id res chain seq x y z
N MET A 1 -20.41 10.48 7.30
CA MET A 1 -18.94 10.36 7.32
C MET A 1 -18.54 9.04 6.71
N VAL A 2 -17.65 9.05 5.73
CA VAL A 2 -17.09 7.86 5.09
C VAL A 2 -15.61 7.76 5.44
N LEU A 3 -15.18 6.60 5.96
CA LEU A 3 -13.78 6.31 6.30
C LEU A 3 -13.28 5.22 5.37
N TYR A 4 -12.04 5.31 4.90
CA TYR A 4 -11.44 4.24 4.11
C TYR A 4 -9.97 4.00 4.48
N PHE A 5 -9.56 2.74 4.30
CA PHE A 5 -8.17 2.29 4.30
C PHE A 5 -7.91 1.57 2.98
N THR A 6 -6.81 1.89 2.33
CA THR A 6 -6.52 1.33 1.01
C THR A 6 -5.04 1.04 0.79
N GLY A 7 -4.74 -0.10 0.17
CA GLY A 7 -3.41 -0.42 -0.34
C GLY A 7 -3.29 -0.16 -1.84
N THR A 8 -4.31 -0.54 -2.61
CA THR A 8 -4.31 -0.52 -4.08
C THR A 8 -5.21 0.55 -4.70
N GLY A 9 -5.88 1.37 -3.87
CA GLY A 9 -6.74 2.46 -4.31
C GLY A 9 -8.23 2.10 -4.44
N ASN A 10 -8.60 0.81 -4.48
CA ASN A 10 -9.99 0.39 -4.66
C ASN A 10 -10.95 0.94 -3.61
N SER A 11 -10.57 0.79 -2.33
CA SER A 11 -11.40 1.29 -1.23
C SER A 11 -11.56 2.82 -1.30
N ARG A 12 -10.50 3.53 -1.70
CA ARG A 12 -10.55 4.98 -1.93
C ARG A 12 -11.54 5.34 -3.05
N TYR A 13 -11.47 4.63 -4.18
CA TYR A 13 -12.37 4.85 -5.30
C TYR A 13 -13.83 4.66 -4.90
N LEU A 14 -14.15 3.54 -4.26
CA LEU A 14 -15.51 3.25 -3.79
C LEU A 14 -15.97 4.24 -2.73
N ALA A 15 -15.12 4.56 -1.76
CA ALA A 15 -15.44 5.50 -0.69
C ALA A 15 -15.75 6.91 -1.23
N ARG A 16 -15.00 7.37 -2.24
CA ARG A 16 -15.31 8.63 -2.93
C ARG A 16 -16.68 8.62 -3.57
N ARG A 17 -17.01 7.58 -4.33
CA ARG A 17 -18.32 7.44 -4.99
C ARG A 17 -19.48 7.46 -3.99
N VAL A 18 -19.30 6.77 -2.85
CA VAL A 18 -20.30 6.76 -1.78
C VAL A 18 -20.40 8.13 -1.09
N ALA A 19 -19.26 8.75 -0.78
CA ALA A 19 -19.22 10.05 -0.12
C ALA A 19 -19.85 11.14 -0.99
N GLU A 20 -19.55 11.16 -2.29
CA GLU A 20 -20.15 12.08 -3.26
C GLU A 20 -21.68 11.86 -3.39
N GLY A 21 -22.12 10.60 -3.52
CA GLY A 21 -23.55 10.29 -3.67
C GLY A 21 -24.39 10.57 -2.42
N LEU A 22 -23.78 10.60 -1.24
CA LEU A 22 -24.44 10.86 0.04
C LEU A 22 -24.11 12.24 0.63
N GLU A 23 -23.35 13.06 -0.08
CA GLU A 23 -22.84 14.37 0.38
C GLU A 23 -22.15 14.30 1.75
N MET A 24 -21.37 13.24 1.97
CA MET A 24 -20.70 12.98 3.24
C MET A 24 -19.22 13.31 3.19
N PRO A 25 -18.62 13.78 4.31
CA PRO A 25 -17.17 13.96 4.41
C PRO A 25 -16.43 12.62 4.30
N LEU A 26 -15.30 12.65 3.60
CA LEU A 26 -14.43 11.51 3.33
C LEU A 26 -13.13 11.63 4.15
N TYR A 27 -12.73 10.55 4.85
CA TYR A 27 -11.51 10.50 5.66
C TYR A 27 -10.59 9.36 5.26
N ASP A 28 -9.33 9.71 5.04
CA ASP A 28 -8.27 8.77 4.68
C ASP A 28 -7.55 8.24 5.92
N LEU A 29 -7.87 7.01 6.31
CA LEU A 29 -7.23 6.36 7.45
C LEU A 29 -5.72 6.08 7.21
N ASN A 30 -5.28 5.89 5.96
CA ASN A 30 -3.86 5.74 5.66
C ASN A 30 -3.08 6.99 6.08
N ALA A 31 -3.63 8.18 5.77
CA ALA A 31 -3.03 9.46 6.14
C ALA A 31 -3.01 9.67 7.66
N CYS A 32 -4.12 9.38 8.34
CA CYS A 32 -4.21 9.48 9.81
C CYS A 32 -3.20 8.57 10.52
N ILE A 33 -3.14 7.30 10.10
CA ILE A 33 -2.18 6.33 10.68
C ILE A 33 -0.74 6.77 10.44
N LYS A 34 -0.45 7.26 9.24
CA LYS A 34 0.89 7.73 8.88
C LYS A 34 1.31 8.96 9.69
N ALA A 35 0.37 9.81 10.05
CA ALA A 35 0.58 10.98 10.92
C ALA A 35 0.82 10.60 12.40
N GLY A 36 0.64 9.35 12.78
CA GLY A 36 0.85 8.85 14.14
C GLY A 36 -0.42 8.65 14.95
N ASP A 37 -1.60 8.81 14.34
CA ASP A 37 -2.86 8.47 14.96
C ASP A 37 -2.95 6.96 15.23
N THR A 38 -3.53 6.58 16.35
CA THR A 38 -3.67 5.16 16.71
C THR A 38 -4.55 4.42 15.72
N ALA A 39 -3.94 3.49 14.99
CA ALA A 39 -4.68 2.64 14.06
C ALA A 39 -5.31 1.46 14.79
N PRO A 40 -6.54 1.10 14.46
CA PRO A 40 -7.12 -0.18 14.84
C PRO A 40 -6.55 -1.31 13.96
N VAL A 41 -5.24 -1.50 13.99
CA VAL A 41 -4.62 -2.65 13.34
C VAL A 41 -4.72 -3.84 14.28
N ASN A 42 -5.28 -4.94 13.83
CA ASN A 42 -5.35 -6.16 14.63
C ASN A 42 -3.92 -6.70 14.89
N PRO A 43 -3.34 -6.51 16.08
CA PRO A 43 -1.96 -6.89 16.35
C PRO A 43 -1.75 -8.40 16.30
N VAL A 44 -2.78 -9.18 16.60
CA VAL A 44 -2.74 -10.64 16.55
C VAL A 44 -2.60 -11.11 15.10
N PHE A 45 -3.42 -10.58 14.20
CA PHE A 45 -3.34 -10.90 12.78
C PHE A 45 -1.97 -10.55 12.20
N CYS A 46 -1.49 -9.34 12.46
CA CYS A 46 -0.20 -8.88 11.94
C CYS A 46 0.97 -9.72 12.47
N ARG A 47 0.90 -10.17 13.74
CA ARG A 47 1.97 -10.95 14.36
C ARG A 47 2.05 -12.39 13.86
N PHE A 48 0.91 -13.04 13.60
CA PHE A 48 0.86 -14.48 13.29
C PHE A 48 0.70 -14.77 11.80
N PHE A 49 0.07 -13.90 11.03
CA PHE A 49 -0.28 -14.18 9.63
C PHE A 49 0.51 -13.34 8.62
N VAL A 50 1.05 -12.19 9.02
CA VAL A 50 1.82 -11.33 8.12
C VAL A 50 3.31 -11.57 8.28
N LYS A 51 3.94 -12.09 7.23
CA LYS A 51 5.40 -12.29 7.17
C LYS A 51 6.06 -11.07 6.50
N ALA A 52 6.30 -10.02 7.26
CA ALA A 52 6.93 -8.81 6.75
C ALA A 52 8.36 -9.05 6.21
N ASP A 53 9.06 -10.03 6.75
CA ASP A 53 10.37 -10.50 6.33
C ASP A 53 10.39 -11.19 4.96
N ALA A 54 9.22 -11.55 4.43
CA ALA A 54 9.10 -12.08 3.07
C ALA A 54 9.15 -11.00 1.99
N PHE A 55 8.99 -9.71 2.33
CA PHE A 55 9.18 -8.62 1.39
C PHE A 55 10.66 -8.43 1.09
N ARG A 56 10.97 -8.31 -0.17
CA ARG A 56 12.34 -8.04 -0.64
C ARG A 56 12.36 -7.15 -1.87
N ALA A 57 13.43 -6.40 -2.04
CA ALA A 57 13.70 -5.66 -3.26
C ALA A 57 14.59 -6.49 -4.18
N ALA A 58 14.19 -6.64 -5.44
CA ALA A 58 15.00 -7.23 -6.49
C ALA A 58 16.13 -6.26 -6.93
N ASP A 59 17.08 -6.75 -7.74
CA ASP A 59 18.21 -5.95 -8.23
C ASP A 59 17.79 -4.73 -9.05
N ALA A 60 16.63 -4.81 -9.74
CA ALA A 60 16.02 -3.71 -10.47
C ALA A 60 15.52 -2.55 -9.58
N CYS A 61 15.61 -2.67 -8.26
CA CYS A 61 15.24 -1.61 -7.33
C CYS A 61 16.22 -0.43 -7.43
N ILE A 62 15.67 0.74 -7.75
CA ILE A 62 16.43 2.00 -7.92
C ILE A 62 16.55 2.83 -6.64
N GLY A 63 16.07 2.35 -5.50
CA GLY A 63 16.17 3.07 -4.22
C GLY A 63 15.38 4.37 -4.14
N CYS A 64 14.34 4.55 -4.95
CA CYS A 64 13.59 5.81 -5.07
C CYS A 64 12.78 6.22 -3.83
N GLY A 65 12.67 5.37 -2.81
CA GLY A 65 11.92 5.68 -1.57
C GLY A 65 10.40 5.59 -1.69
N ARG A 66 9.82 5.34 -2.88
CA ARG A 66 8.37 5.32 -3.08
C ARG A 66 7.64 4.35 -2.14
N CYS A 67 8.22 3.19 -1.86
CA CYS A 67 7.69 2.22 -0.91
C CYS A 67 7.65 2.73 0.53
N VAL A 68 8.58 3.63 0.90
CA VAL A 68 8.60 4.30 2.21
C VAL A 68 7.46 5.30 2.31
N GLU A 69 7.28 6.12 1.27
CA GLU A 69 6.20 7.11 1.20
C GLU A 69 4.82 6.47 1.27
N LEU A 70 4.64 5.37 0.54
CA LEU A 70 3.36 4.66 0.43
C LEU A 70 2.99 3.83 1.66
N CYS A 71 3.94 3.52 2.53
CA CYS A 71 3.67 2.69 3.69
C CYS A 71 2.84 3.44 4.74
N PRO A 72 1.57 3.06 4.98
CA PRO A 72 0.71 3.78 5.93
C PRO A 72 1.18 3.62 7.38
N LEU A 73 1.94 2.57 7.68
CA LEU A 73 2.44 2.29 9.03
C LEU A 73 3.88 2.75 9.26
N ASN A 74 4.48 3.49 8.32
CA ASN A 74 5.89 3.87 8.38
C ASN A 74 6.83 2.68 8.64
N ASN A 75 6.48 1.49 8.14
CA ASN A 75 7.16 0.22 8.41
C ASN A 75 8.27 -0.09 7.41
N VAL A 76 8.46 0.73 6.39
CA VAL A 76 9.50 0.57 5.37
C VAL A 76 10.52 1.68 5.51
N HIS A 77 11.80 1.32 5.52
CA HIS A 77 12.91 2.26 5.60
C HIS A 77 13.96 1.96 4.53
N LEU A 78 14.71 2.95 4.09
CA LEU A 78 15.86 2.72 3.21
C LEU A 78 17.12 2.44 4.04
N LYS A 79 17.81 1.34 3.71
CA LYS A 79 19.13 1.01 4.23
C LYS A 79 20.05 0.73 3.05
N ASN A 80 21.14 1.49 2.94
CA ASN A 80 22.07 1.40 1.81
C ASN A 80 21.37 1.47 0.42
N GLY A 81 20.40 2.38 0.28
CA GLY A 81 19.65 2.56 -0.97
C GLY A 81 18.61 1.46 -1.28
N LYS A 82 18.41 0.48 -0.42
CA LYS A 82 17.42 -0.59 -0.58
C LYS A 82 16.37 -0.53 0.53
N PRO A 83 15.09 -0.83 0.24
CA PRO A 83 14.04 -0.86 1.25
C PRO A 83 14.17 -2.08 2.16
N VAL A 84 13.94 -1.85 3.44
CA VAL A 84 13.89 -2.86 4.49
C VAL A 84 12.55 -2.73 5.22
N TRP A 85 11.88 -3.84 5.45
CA TRP A 85 10.58 -3.90 6.13
C TRP A 85 10.76 -4.26 7.60
N GLY A 86 10.09 -3.50 8.48
CA GLY A 86 9.97 -3.81 9.90
C GLY A 86 8.89 -4.86 10.16
N LYS A 87 8.57 -5.05 11.45
CA LYS A 87 7.62 -6.09 11.90
C LYS A 87 6.14 -5.65 11.89
N ASN A 88 5.87 -4.38 11.64
CA ASN A 88 4.52 -3.80 11.75
C ASN A 88 3.85 -3.67 10.36
N CYS A 89 3.77 -4.76 9.62
CA CYS A 89 3.18 -4.77 8.28
C CYS A 89 1.72 -5.24 8.34
N THR A 90 0.81 -4.54 7.67
CA THR A 90 -0.60 -4.93 7.51
C THR A 90 -0.89 -5.71 6.24
N HIS A 91 0.13 -6.02 5.46
CA HIS A 91 -0.03 -6.70 4.16
C HIS A 91 -0.93 -5.95 3.16
N CYS A 92 -0.90 -4.62 3.19
CA CYS A 92 -1.73 -3.78 2.31
C CYS A 92 -1.28 -3.79 0.84
N MET A 93 -0.12 -4.33 0.53
CA MET A 93 0.48 -4.49 -0.81
C MET A 93 0.79 -3.18 -1.56
N ALA A 94 0.61 -2.00 -0.94
CA ALA A 94 0.87 -0.72 -1.60
C ALA A 94 2.29 -0.60 -2.15
N CYS A 95 3.30 -1.03 -1.37
CA CYS A 95 4.70 -1.00 -1.78
C CYS A 95 5.00 -1.85 -3.03
N ILE A 96 4.27 -2.94 -3.26
CA ILE A 96 4.41 -3.79 -4.46
C ILE A 96 3.66 -3.18 -5.64
N CYS A 97 2.38 -2.82 -5.42
CA CYS A 97 1.47 -2.45 -6.52
C CYS A 97 1.80 -1.09 -7.15
N TYR A 98 2.31 -0.14 -6.37
CA TYR A 98 2.66 1.20 -6.86
C TYR A 98 4.14 1.40 -7.17
N TYR A 99 4.97 0.35 -7.06
CA TYR A 99 6.40 0.50 -7.35
C TYR A 99 6.67 0.59 -8.85
N PRO A 100 7.33 1.67 -9.34
CA PRO A 100 7.39 1.97 -10.77
C PRO A 100 8.19 0.98 -11.61
N LYS A 101 9.09 0.20 -11.00
CA LYS A 101 9.93 -0.81 -11.66
C LYS A 101 9.53 -2.25 -11.33
N GLU A 102 8.38 -2.45 -10.66
CA GLU A 102 7.90 -3.77 -10.23
C GLU A 102 8.94 -4.63 -9.49
N ALA A 103 9.90 -3.97 -8.84
CA ALA A 103 11.06 -4.61 -8.23
C ALA A 103 10.88 -4.97 -6.76
N ILE A 104 9.68 -4.86 -6.20
CA ILE A 104 9.37 -5.32 -4.84
C ILE A 104 8.56 -6.61 -4.94
N GLU A 105 9.02 -7.62 -4.22
CA GLU A 105 8.43 -8.95 -4.23
C GLU A 105 8.08 -9.42 -2.82
N TYR A 106 7.06 -10.28 -2.73
CA TYR A 106 6.68 -11.02 -1.53
C TYR A 106 7.09 -12.49 -1.69
N GLY A 107 8.32 -12.79 -1.34
CA GLY A 107 8.93 -14.10 -1.60
C GLY A 107 8.89 -14.42 -3.10
N GLU A 108 8.60 -15.68 -3.41
CA GLU A 108 8.42 -16.15 -4.78
C GLU A 108 6.97 -16.00 -5.28
N LYS A 109 6.03 -15.72 -4.36
CA LYS A 109 4.58 -15.75 -4.65
C LYS A 109 4.12 -14.61 -5.55
N SER A 110 4.81 -13.49 -5.55
CA SER A 110 4.45 -12.29 -6.33
C SER A 110 5.21 -12.17 -7.64
N LYS A 111 6.26 -12.98 -7.86
CA LYS A 111 7.04 -12.96 -9.10
C LYS A 111 6.17 -13.22 -10.33
N GLY A 112 6.32 -12.38 -11.34
CA GLY A 112 5.56 -12.49 -12.59
C GLY A 112 4.06 -12.25 -12.46
N LYS A 113 3.57 -11.82 -11.30
CA LYS A 113 2.18 -11.42 -11.11
C LYS A 113 1.98 -9.97 -11.53
N PRO A 114 0.85 -9.64 -12.19
CA PRO A 114 0.55 -8.27 -12.58
C PRO A 114 0.43 -7.38 -11.36
N ARG A 115 0.92 -6.16 -11.46
CA ARG A 115 0.79 -5.12 -10.43
C ARG A 115 -0.52 -4.37 -10.65
N TYR A 116 -1.34 -4.32 -9.64
CA TYR A 116 -2.66 -3.73 -9.71
C TYR A 116 -2.78 -2.53 -8.80
N HIS A 117 -3.26 -1.43 -9.36
CA HIS A 117 -3.78 -0.28 -8.62
C HIS A 117 -4.88 0.40 -9.45
N VAL A 118 -5.84 1.04 -8.78
CA VAL A 118 -7.06 1.53 -9.41
C VAL A 118 -6.79 2.57 -10.50
N GLU A 119 -5.79 3.42 -10.34
CA GLU A 119 -5.43 4.47 -11.29
C GLU A 119 -4.98 3.92 -12.66
N ALA A 120 -4.46 2.70 -12.70
CA ALA A 120 -4.12 2.04 -13.96
C ALA A 120 -5.36 1.65 -14.77
N LEU A 121 -6.48 1.35 -14.09
CA LEU A 121 -7.77 1.07 -14.75
C LEU A 121 -8.43 2.35 -15.25
N GLU A 122 -8.40 3.42 -14.48
CA GLU A 122 -8.97 4.71 -14.87
C GLU A 122 -8.30 5.27 -16.14
N LYS A 123 -6.99 5.09 -16.29
CA LYS A 123 -6.27 5.46 -17.51
C LYS A 123 -6.76 4.67 -18.72
N LYS A 124 -6.89 3.34 -18.60
CA LYS A 124 -7.36 2.50 -19.69
C LYS A 124 -8.78 2.83 -20.14
N GLN A 125 -9.64 3.31 -19.24
CA GLN A 125 -11.02 3.71 -19.58
C GLN A 125 -11.09 5.05 -20.31
N LYS A 126 -10.09 5.93 -20.12
CA LYS A 126 -10.02 7.23 -20.82
C LYS A 126 -9.43 7.14 -22.22
N ASP A 127 -8.70 6.07 -22.51
CA ASP A 127 -8.03 5.82 -23.79
C ASP A 127 -8.90 5.00 -24.76
N VAL A 128 -10.16 4.69 -24.38
CA VAL A 128 -11.20 4.02 -25.19
C VAL A 128 -12.32 5.01 -25.53
#